data_e65a4e6bc9ba7c9f91ec83b4ee83b187
#
_entry.id   e65a4e6bc9ba7c9f91ec83b4ee83b187
#
_cell.length_a   1.000
_cell.length_b   1.000
_cell.length_c   1.000
_cell.angle_alpha   90.00
_cell.angle_beta   90.00
_cell.angle_gamma   90.00
#
_symmetry.space_group_name_H-M   'P 1'
#
loop_
_entity.id
_entity.type
_entity.pdbx_description
1 polymer ?
#
loop_
_entity_poly.entity_id
_entity_poly.type
_entity_poly.pdbx_seq_one_letter_code
_entity_poly.pdbx_strand_id
1 'polypeptide(L)'
;ELGGYPCPESDFTCVDVTVPLDHSNPQDERTTTVVFGVLPASGERKGMFVVVTGGPGTSGLLSADAYVSFYDPRIPEHFDIVFFDQRGVGLSGGLQCPQAAADFYRADWDASTPASEELLLDTAQTFAQACVDEMGNPEILPYMGTRQAVEDLEVFRQLFGEEKFWLYGESYGTQYAQMYAAAHQDRLAGLILDGTVDLTLTGLDFLDGQARAFNQVLVETLSACNQDEACAETMGADALAVYDALAARLKQTPLPFDFPLPSGGVATRQFTFSDLETAAGGYLYSETARMIFLRALAAYARDGSLAPLARILYDSLV
;
A
#
# COMPACT_ATOMS: atom_id res chain seq x y z
N GLU A 1 -6.91 8.17 32.25
CA GLU A 1 -6.17 6.98 31.76
C GLU A 1 -6.96 6.39 30.59
N LEU A 2 -6.35 6.26 29.42
CA LEU A 2 -7.02 5.79 28.20
C LEU A 2 -7.16 4.26 28.12
N GLY A 3 -6.76 3.50 29.17
CA GLY A 3 -7.01 2.06 29.26
C GLY A 3 -6.23 1.23 28.23
N GLY A 4 -4.94 1.51 28.04
CA GLY A 4 -4.12 0.82 27.06
C GLY A 4 -3.93 -0.69 27.31
N TYR A 5 -3.74 -1.46 26.24
CA TYR A 5 -3.46 -2.89 26.23
C TYR A 5 -2.29 -3.18 25.26
N PRO A 6 -1.56 -4.31 25.41
CA PRO A 6 -0.50 -4.65 24.45
C PRO A 6 -1.05 -4.79 23.03
N CYS A 7 -0.43 -4.13 22.05
CA CYS A 7 -0.76 -4.39 20.64
C CYS A 7 -0.38 -5.83 20.27
N PRO A 8 -1.13 -6.50 19.38
CA PRO A 8 -0.80 -7.85 18.94
C PRO A 8 0.60 -7.93 18.32
N GLU A 9 1.45 -8.82 18.83
CA GLU A 9 2.80 -9.12 18.32
C GLU A 9 3.70 -7.88 18.15
N SER A 10 3.57 -6.87 19.03
CA SER A 10 4.25 -5.58 18.93
C SER A 10 4.67 -5.04 20.30
N ASP A 11 5.72 -4.22 20.31
CA ASP A 11 6.19 -3.50 21.50
C ASP A 11 5.31 -2.28 21.86
N PHE A 12 4.34 -1.95 21.02
CA PHE A 12 3.42 -0.84 21.21
C PHE A 12 2.31 -1.15 22.23
N THR A 13 1.83 -0.10 22.87
CA THR A 13 0.59 -0.13 23.67
C THR A 13 -0.56 0.42 22.84
N CYS A 14 -1.56 -0.40 22.58
CA CYS A 14 -2.75 -0.04 21.85
C CYS A 14 -3.76 0.68 22.74
N VAL A 15 -4.45 1.67 22.15
CA VAL A 15 -5.52 2.45 22.79
C VAL A 15 -6.69 2.56 21.83
N ASP A 16 -7.86 2.18 22.30
CA ASP A 16 -9.11 2.34 21.56
C ASP A 16 -9.66 3.75 21.76
N VAL A 17 -9.81 4.49 20.67
CA VAL A 17 -10.39 5.83 20.68
C VAL A 17 -11.75 5.79 20.02
N THR A 18 -12.81 6.09 20.79
CA THR A 18 -14.15 6.26 20.25
C THR A 18 -14.27 7.63 19.58
N VAL A 19 -14.63 7.64 18.31
CA VAL A 19 -14.75 8.84 17.47
C VAL A 19 -16.14 8.93 16.84
N PRO A 20 -16.64 10.11 16.50
CA PRO A 20 -17.87 10.24 15.71
C PRO A 20 -17.77 9.48 14.39
N LEU A 21 -18.86 8.82 13.99
CA LEU A 21 -18.94 8.19 12.68
C LEU A 21 -18.86 9.27 11.59
N ASP A 22 -19.61 10.37 11.76
CA ASP A 22 -19.59 11.53 10.88
C ASP A 22 -19.19 12.82 11.65
N HIS A 23 -17.93 13.22 11.55
CA HIS A 23 -17.41 14.46 12.13
C HIS A 23 -18.08 15.74 11.56
N SER A 24 -18.68 15.64 10.38
CA SER A 24 -19.36 16.79 9.76
C SER A 24 -20.77 17.02 10.29
N ASN A 25 -21.35 16.04 11.01
CA ASN A 25 -22.69 16.12 11.57
C ASN A 25 -22.69 15.96 13.11
N PRO A 26 -22.62 17.07 13.86
CA PRO A 26 -22.59 17.01 15.33
C PRO A 26 -23.87 16.43 15.98
N GLN A 27 -24.93 16.19 15.19
CA GLN A 27 -26.17 15.58 15.66
C GLN A 27 -26.21 14.08 15.43
N ASP A 28 -25.23 13.51 14.71
CA ASP A 28 -25.11 12.07 14.55
C ASP A 28 -24.43 11.48 15.78
N GLU A 29 -25.18 10.73 16.59
CA GLU A 29 -24.67 10.10 17.80
C GLU A 29 -23.93 8.78 17.54
N ARG A 30 -23.88 8.32 16.27
CA ARG A 30 -23.15 7.10 15.91
C ARG A 30 -21.66 7.31 16.06
N THR A 31 -20.99 6.27 16.51
CA THR A 31 -19.53 6.28 16.73
C THR A 31 -18.87 5.08 16.07
N THR A 32 -17.57 5.19 15.86
CA THR A 32 -16.71 4.07 15.51
C THR A 32 -15.47 4.08 16.42
N THR A 33 -14.67 3.02 16.35
CA THR A 33 -13.44 2.91 17.12
C THR A 33 -12.24 3.00 16.17
N VAL A 34 -11.25 3.82 16.56
CA VAL A 34 -9.96 3.90 15.90
C VAL A 34 -8.89 3.50 16.91
N VAL A 35 -8.00 2.59 16.50
CA VAL A 35 -6.96 2.06 17.37
C VAL A 35 -5.63 2.76 17.09
N PHE A 36 -5.06 3.32 18.14
CA PHE A 36 -3.75 3.96 18.14
C PHE A 36 -2.77 3.12 18.94
N GLY A 37 -1.57 2.91 18.42
CA GLY A 37 -0.46 2.29 19.14
C GLY A 37 0.54 3.36 19.54
N VAL A 38 0.99 3.32 20.78
CA VAL A 38 1.97 4.26 21.34
C VAL A 38 3.16 3.49 21.86
N LEU A 39 4.35 3.84 21.38
CA LEU A 39 5.63 3.42 21.94
C LEU A 39 6.24 4.62 22.69
N PRO A 40 6.30 4.60 24.03
CA PRO A 40 6.83 5.71 24.79
C PRO A 40 8.32 5.94 24.52
N ALA A 41 8.76 7.21 24.58
CA ALA A 41 10.16 7.58 24.50
C ALA A 41 10.99 6.82 25.55
N SER A 42 12.11 6.23 25.12
CA SER A 42 12.98 5.46 26.02
C SER A 42 13.91 6.32 26.89
N GLY A 43 14.03 7.62 26.56
CA GLY A 43 14.84 8.61 27.27
C GLY A 43 14.04 9.87 27.64
N GLU A 44 14.68 11.04 27.58
CA GLU A 44 14.02 12.32 27.86
C GLU A 44 13.01 12.67 26.75
N ARG A 45 11.71 12.64 27.09
CA ARG A 45 10.61 12.92 26.16
C ARG A 45 10.62 14.38 25.71
N LYS A 46 10.63 14.58 24.38
CA LYS A 46 10.58 15.91 23.72
C LYS A 46 9.26 16.18 22.98
N GLY A 47 8.39 15.20 22.91
CA GLY A 47 7.10 15.32 22.25
C GLY A 47 6.63 14.00 21.66
N MET A 48 5.71 14.09 20.71
CA MET A 48 5.10 12.97 20.01
C MET A 48 5.46 13.00 18.52
N PHE A 49 5.74 11.85 17.95
CA PHE A 49 6.01 11.63 16.54
C PHE A 49 4.97 10.67 15.97
N VAL A 50 4.02 11.22 15.23
CA VAL A 50 2.89 10.46 14.65
C VAL A 50 3.20 10.08 13.21
N VAL A 51 2.97 8.83 12.87
CA VAL A 51 3.24 8.26 11.55
C VAL A 51 1.94 7.87 10.86
N VAL A 52 1.76 8.35 9.64
CA VAL A 52 0.68 7.96 8.75
C VAL A 52 1.26 7.18 7.58
N THR A 53 0.96 5.90 7.53
CA THR A 53 1.40 4.99 6.47
C THR A 53 0.69 5.23 5.15
N GLY A 54 1.24 4.69 4.08
CA GLY A 54 0.70 4.79 2.73
C GLY A 54 -0.50 3.88 2.44
N GLY A 55 -0.67 3.56 1.21
CA GLY A 55 -1.78 2.79 0.65
C GLY A 55 -2.67 3.66 -0.24
N PRO A 56 -3.89 4.08 0.16
CA PRO A 56 -4.57 3.93 1.46
C PRO A 56 -4.92 2.49 1.84
N GLY A 57 -5.13 2.26 3.14
CA GLY A 57 -5.61 0.98 3.66
C GLY A 57 -4.53 0.07 4.26
N THR A 58 -3.25 0.47 4.22
CA THR A 58 -2.18 -0.25 4.94
C THR A 58 -2.34 -0.06 6.44
N SER A 59 -2.30 -1.16 7.21
CA SER A 59 -2.28 -1.10 8.67
C SER A 59 -0.99 -0.46 9.17
N GLY A 60 -1.12 0.66 9.85
CA GLY A 60 0.00 1.32 10.52
C GLY A 60 0.54 0.48 11.67
N LEU A 61 -0.36 -0.14 12.45
CA LEU A 61 0.00 -0.93 13.62
C LEU A 61 0.76 -2.21 13.26
N LEU A 62 0.36 -2.89 12.19
CA LEU A 62 1.06 -4.09 11.72
C LEU A 62 2.49 -3.78 11.25
N SER A 63 2.73 -2.58 10.76
CA SER A 63 4.02 -2.15 10.22
C SER A 63 4.92 -1.43 11.25
N ALA A 64 4.38 -1.05 12.41
CA ALA A 64 4.99 -0.11 13.34
C ALA A 64 6.41 -0.49 13.80
N ASP A 65 6.60 -1.74 14.24
CA ASP A 65 7.92 -2.21 14.72
C ASP A 65 8.96 -2.23 13.61
N ALA A 66 8.55 -2.60 12.40
CA ALA A 66 9.44 -2.56 11.23
C ALA A 66 9.89 -1.12 10.95
N TYR A 67 8.98 -0.15 10.92
CA TYR A 67 9.33 1.27 10.74
C TYR A 67 10.29 1.76 11.80
N VAL A 68 10.01 1.50 13.08
CA VAL A 68 10.88 1.93 14.19
C VAL A 68 12.29 1.34 14.06
N SER A 69 12.43 0.12 13.56
CA SER A 69 13.73 -0.52 13.36
C SER A 69 14.63 0.19 12.33
N PHE A 70 14.04 0.98 11.42
CA PHE A 70 14.75 1.78 10.41
C PHE A 70 15.00 3.22 10.82
N TYR A 71 14.38 3.70 11.91
CA TYR A 71 14.59 5.08 12.35
C TYR A 71 15.96 5.28 13.00
N ASP A 72 16.47 6.51 12.90
CA ASP A 72 17.60 6.94 13.74
C ASP A 72 17.22 6.69 15.23
N PRO A 73 18.06 5.99 16.01
CA PRO A 73 17.73 5.66 17.40
C PRO A 73 17.36 6.85 18.29
N ARG A 74 17.79 8.06 17.93
CA ARG A 74 17.44 9.30 18.65
C ARG A 74 15.96 9.65 18.54
N ILE A 75 15.26 9.14 17.52
CA ILE A 75 13.82 9.40 17.37
C ILE A 75 13.05 8.66 18.47
N PRO A 76 13.08 7.32 18.59
CA PRO A 76 12.39 6.63 19.67
C PRO A 76 13.03 6.86 21.07
N GLU A 77 14.26 7.40 21.17
CA GLU A 77 14.83 7.84 22.43
C GLU A 77 14.11 9.08 22.99
N HIS A 78 13.69 9.99 22.11
CA HIS A 78 13.19 11.31 22.53
C HIS A 78 11.71 11.57 22.23
N PHE A 79 11.06 10.76 21.42
CA PHE A 79 9.67 10.97 21.05
C PHE A 79 8.83 9.73 21.34
N ASP A 80 7.63 9.95 21.86
CA ASP A 80 6.61 8.92 21.82
C ASP A 80 6.25 8.68 20.35
N ILE A 81 6.46 7.45 19.88
CA ILE A 81 6.11 7.08 18.51
C ILE A 81 4.67 6.61 18.48
N VAL A 82 3.89 7.16 17.55
CA VAL A 82 2.48 6.80 17.38
C VAL A 82 2.25 6.30 15.97
N PHE A 83 1.71 5.10 15.87
CA PHE A 83 1.08 4.55 14.68
C PHE A 83 -0.40 4.34 14.94
N PHE A 84 -1.20 4.22 13.91
CA PHE A 84 -2.62 3.91 14.07
C PHE A 84 -3.16 3.25 12.80
N ASP A 85 -4.20 2.49 12.99
CA ASP A 85 -5.01 2.00 11.89
C ASP A 85 -6.13 3.00 11.63
N GLN A 86 -6.21 3.53 10.41
CA GLN A 86 -7.29 4.43 10.05
C GLN A 86 -8.64 3.70 10.17
N ARG A 87 -9.72 4.45 10.31
CA ARG A 87 -11.08 3.89 10.38
C ARG A 87 -11.33 2.88 9.27
N GLY A 88 -11.82 1.68 9.62
CA GLY A 88 -12.05 0.56 8.72
C GLY A 88 -10.81 -0.25 8.31
N VAL A 89 -9.63 0.10 8.79
CA VAL A 89 -8.37 -0.62 8.51
C VAL A 89 -7.95 -1.43 9.73
N GLY A 90 -7.35 -2.60 9.52
CA GLY A 90 -6.71 -3.40 10.54
C GLY A 90 -7.54 -3.55 11.82
N LEU A 91 -6.97 -3.15 12.96
CA LEU A 91 -7.65 -3.20 14.27
C LEU A 91 -8.81 -2.19 14.39
N SER A 92 -8.89 -1.19 13.51
CA SER A 92 -9.95 -0.16 13.50
C SER A 92 -11.16 -0.56 12.64
N GLY A 93 -11.53 -1.82 12.63
CA GLY A 93 -12.73 -2.34 11.98
C GLY A 93 -12.49 -3.26 10.79
N GLY A 94 -11.24 -3.39 10.30
CA GLY A 94 -10.75 -4.43 9.41
C GLY A 94 -11.64 -4.81 8.23
N LEU A 95 -12.11 -3.83 7.45
CA LEU A 95 -12.95 -4.10 6.28
C LEU A 95 -12.20 -4.92 5.25
N GLN A 96 -12.69 -6.09 4.90
CA GLN A 96 -12.05 -7.02 3.97
C GLN A 96 -13.07 -7.70 3.07
N CYS A 97 -12.70 -7.89 1.81
CA CYS A 97 -13.48 -8.64 0.82
C CYS A 97 -12.55 -9.56 0.00
N PRO A 98 -11.93 -10.58 0.64
CA PRO A 98 -10.89 -11.39 0.02
C PRO A 98 -11.37 -12.17 -1.19
N GLN A 99 -12.64 -12.64 -1.22
CA GLN A 99 -13.15 -13.37 -2.35
C GLN A 99 -13.38 -12.45 -3.56
N ALA A 100 -14.00 -11.29 -3.35
CA ALA A 100 -14.21 -10.30 -4.40
C ALA A 100 -12.87 -9.79 -4.95
N ALA A 101 -11.89 -9.54 -4.08
CA ALA A 101 -10.54 -9.15 -4.48
C ALA A 101 -9.85 -10.26 -5.31
N ALA A 102 -9.93 -11.52 -4.86
CA ALA A 102 -9.32 -12.63 -5.59
C ALA A 102 -9.93 -12.81 -6.99
N ASP A 103 -11.22 -12.59 -7.15
CA ASP A 103 -11.90 -12.68 -8.44
C ASP A 103 -11.52 -11.51 -9.35
N PHE A 104 -11.41 -10.30 -8.81
CA PHE A 104 -10.96 -9.12 -9.54
C PHE A 104 -9.51 -9.26 -10.02
N TYR A 105 -8.60 -9.69 -9.16
CA TYR A 105 -7.18 -9.84 -9.51
C TYR A 105 -6.88 -11.02 -10.45
N ARG A 106 -7.85 -11.91 -10.70
CA ARG A 106 -7.75 -12.94 -11.76
C ARG A 106 -8.17 -12.46 -13.14
N ALA A 107 -8.82 -11.30 -13.23
CA ALA A 107 -9.21 -10.72 -14.49
C ALA A 107 -8.01 -10.17 -15.25
N ASP A 108 -8.08 -10.15 -16.56
CA ASP A 108 -7.12 -9.43 -17.39
C ASP A 108 -7.53 -7.95 -17.46
N TRP A 109 -6.60 -7.07 -17.10
CA TRP A 109 -6.86 -5.62 -17.03
C TRP A 109 -6.42 -4.89 -18.31
N ASP A 110 -6.32 -5.59 -19.42
CA ASP A 110 -6.04 -4.96 -20.70
C ASP A 110 -7.20 -4.03 -21.12
N ALA A 111 -6.91 -2.77 -21.36
CA ALA A 111 -7.85 -1.77 -21.85
C ALA A 111 -7.42 -1.23 -23.25
N SER A 112 -6.70 -2.04 -24.02
CA SER A 112 -6.13 -1.63 -25.32
C SER A 112 -7.17 -1.49 -26.43
N THR A 113 -8.37 -2.03 -26.24
CA THR A 113 -9.49 -1.93 -27.18
C THR A 113 -10.74 -1.42 -26.48
N PRO A 114 -11.70 -0.77 -27.20
CA PRO A 114 -12.96 -0.36 -26.56
C PRO A 114 -13.74 -1.50 -25.91
N ALA A 115 -13.66 -2.72 -26.44
CA ALA A 115 -14.34 -3.87 -25.88
C ALA A 115 -13.65 -4.38 -24.58
N SER A 116 -12.32 -4.38 -24.54
CA SER A 116 -11.59 -4.75 -23.31
C SER A 116 -11.70 -3.66 -22.24
N GLU A 117 -11.78 -2.38 -22.63
CA GLU A 117 -12.06 -1.28 -21.69
C GLU A 117 -13.44 -1.42 -21.06
N GLU A 118 -14.50 -1.70 -21.86
CA GLU A 118 -15.85 -1.94 -21.35
C GLU A 118 -15.88 -3.13 -20.38
N LEU A 119 -15.20 -4.23 -20.71
CA LEU A 119 -15.09 -5.40 -19.83
C LEU A 119 -14.38 -5.07 -18.53
N LEU A 120 -13.31 -4.26 -18.56
CA LEU A 120 -12.60 -3.83 -17.36
C LEU A 120 -13.50 -2.97 -16.47
N LEU A 121 -14.27 -2.04 -17.03
CA LEU A 121 -15.22 -1.22 -16.28
C LEU A 121 -16.31 -2.06 -15.62
N ASP A 122 -16.88 -3.03 -16.33
CA ASP A 122 -17.87 -3.97 -15.79
C ASP A 122 -17.27 -4.83 -14.66
N THR A 123 -16.02 -5.28 -14.84
CA THR A 123 -15.29 -6.07 -13.84
C THR A 123 -15.05 -5.24 -12.57
N ALA A 124 -14.63 -3.97 -12.72
CA ALA A 124 -14.41 -3.06 -11.59
C ALA A 124 -15.73 -2.75 -10.85
N GLN A 125 -16.83 -2.55 -11.58
CA GLN A 125 -18.14 -2.33 -10.96
C GLN A 125 -18.62 -3.59 -10.22
N THR A 126 -18.45 -4.75 -10.80
CA THR A 126 -18.79 -6.05 -10.17
C THR A 126 -17.97 -6.26 -8.92
N PHE A 127 -16.67 -5.98 -8.95
CA PHE A 127 -15.80 -6.04 -7.78
C PHE A 127 -16.30 -5.12 -6.66
N ALA A 128 -16.59 -3.86 -6.97
CA ALA A 128 -17.04 -2.90 -5.96
C ALA A 128 -18.32 -3.37 -5.26
N GLN A 129 -19.30 -3.87 -6.04
CA GLN A 129 -20.55 -4.37 -5.47
C GLN A 129 -20.33 -5.66 -4.66
N ALA A 130 -19.58 -6.62 -5.20
CA ALA A 130 -19.29 -7.88 -4.52
C ALA A 130 -18.52 -7.65 -3.21
N CYS A 131 -17.59 -6.70 -3.19
CA CYS A 131 -16.85 -6.33 -2.00
C CYS A 131 -17.76 -5.73 -0.93
N VAL A 132 -18.66 -4.82 -1.30
CA VAL A 132 -19.66 -4.27 -0.36
C VAL A 132 -20.58 -5.38 0.21
N ASP A 133 -21.05 -6.29 -0.65
CA ASP A 133 -21.92 -7.40 -0.25
C ASP A 133 -21.18 -8.39 0.67
N GLU A 134 -19.93 -8.73 0.37
CA GLU A 134 -19.09 -9.62 1.18
C GLU A 134 -18.82 -9.04 2.58
N MET A 135 -18.60 -7.71 2.67
CA MET A 135 -18.46 -7.00 3.94
C MET A 135 -19.78 -6.85 4.72
N GLY A 136 -20.92 -7.22 4.15
CA GLY A 136 -22.23 -7.06 4.78
C GLY A 136 -22.76 -5.62 4.79
N ASN A 137 -22.32 -4.79 3.85
CA ASN A 137 -22.75 -3.39 3.68
C ASN A 137 -22.63 -2.56 4.98
N PRO A 138 -21.43 -2.43 5.57
CA PRO A 138 -21.27 -1.76 6.86
C PRO A 138 -21.52 -0.25 6.75
N GLU A 139 -22.18 0.30 7.77
CA GLU A 139 -22.57 1.72 7.84
C GLU A 139 -21.38 2.70 7.73
N ILE A 140 -20.17 2.26 8.01
CA ILE A 140 -18.96 3.09 7.98
C ILE A 140 -18.54 3.50 6.56
N LEU A 141 -18.91 2.74 5.52
CA LEU A 141 -18.41 2.94 4.15
C LEU A 141 -18.50 4.39 3.63
N PRO A 142 -19.61 5.12 3.81
CA PRO A 142 -19.69 6.53 3.38
C PRO A 142 -18.75 7.48 4.15
N TYR A 143 -18.22 7.02 5.28
CA TYR A 143 -17.41 7.83 6.21
C TYR A 143 -15.93 7.45 6.25
N MET A 144 -15.46 6.66 5.27
CA MET A 144 -14.06 6.20 5.18
C MET A 144 -13.08 7.25 4.64
N GLY A 145 -13.59 8.38 4.16
CA GLY A 145 -12.75 9.40 3.51
C GLY A 145 -11.72 10.05 4.43
N THR A 146 -10.60 10.50 3.85
CA THR A 146 -9.48 11.14 4.56
C THR A 146 -9.90 12.29 5.47
N ARG A 147 -10.94 13.06 5.11
CA ARG A 147 -11.45 14.16 5.97
C ARG A 147 -11.93 13.66 7.33
N GLN A 148 -12.64 12.54 7.36
CA GLN A 148 -13.10 11.94 8.61
C GLN A 148 -11.91 11.40 9.42
N ALA A 149 -10.97 10.71 8.76
CA ALA A 149 -9.79 10.15 9.40
C ALA A 149 -8.84 11.22 9.99
N VAL A 150 -8.74 12.38 9.37
CA VAL A 150 -7.98 13.55 9.89
C VAL A 150 -8.56 14.02 11.24
N GLU A 151 -9.87 14.08 11.35
CA GLU A 151 -10.53 14.47 12.61
C GLU A 151 -10.38 13.39 13.71
N ASP A 152 -10.25 12.11 13.35
CA ASP A 152 -9.94 11.05 14.31
C ASP A 152 -8.59 11.27 15.00
N LEU A 153 -7.58 11.67 14.24
CA LEU A 153 -6.27 12.01 14.80
C LEU A 153 -6.34 13.24 15.73
N GLU A 154 -7.16 14.23 15.39
CA GLU A 154 -7.37 15.39 16.26
C GLU A 154 -8.06 15.00 17.57
N VAL A 155 -9.04 14.08 17.55
CA VAL A 155 -9.66 13.53 18.76
C VAL A 155 -8.60 12.80 19.61
N PHE A 156 -7.76 11.95 19.02
CA PHE A 156 -6.67 11.27 19.72
C PHE A 156 -5.72 12.28 20.38
N ARG A 157 -5.25 13.28 19.63
CA ARG A 157 -4.36 14.34 20.15
C ARG A 157 -4.95 15.02 21.39
N GLN A 158 -6.24 15.38 21.34
CA GLN A 158 -6.95 16.04 22.44
C GLN A 158 -7.07 15.13 23.67
N LEU A 159 -7.44 13.86 23.47
CA LEU A 159 -7.56 12.89 24.54
C LEU A 159 -6.22 12.56 25.19
N PHE A 160 -5.14 12.55 24.40
CA PHE A 160 -3.78 12.33 24.89
C PHE A 160 -3.22 13.57 25.61
N GLY A 161 -3.83 14.74 25.38
CA GLY A 161 -3.43 16.01 25.99
C GLY A 161 -2.18 16.64 25.36
N GLU A 162 -1.84 16.23 24.13
CA GLU A 162 -0.70 16.78 23.39
C GLU A 162 -1.07 18.11 22.74
N GLU A 163 -0.27 19.16 22.98
CA GLU A 163 -0.52 20.47 22.36
C GLU A 163 -0.15 20.45 20.88
N LYS A 164 1.04 19.93 20.57
CA LYS A 164 1.59 19.82 19.20
C LYS A 164 2.39 18.56 19.05
N PHE A 165 2.39 17.99 17.84
CA PHE A 165 3.19 16.82 17.52
C PHE A 165 3.89 16.97 16.16
N TRP A 166 4.91 16.14 15.93
CA TRP A 166 5.50 15.93 14.62
C TRP A 166 4.64 14.95 13.82
N LEU A 167 4.30 15.29 12.59
CA LEU A 167 3.53 14.43 11.71
C LEU A 167 4.39 14.00 10.52
N TYR A 168 4.59 12.71 10.38
CA TYR A 168 5.24 12.08 9.25
C TYR A 168 4.21 11.36 8.42
N GLY A 169 4.14 11.66 7.11
CA GLY A 169 3.30 10.98 6.15
C GLY A 169 4.15 10.37 5.05
N GLU A 170 3.89 9.10 4.72
CA GLU A 170 4.53 8.39 3.61
C GLU A 170 3.50 8.08 2.52
N SER A 171 3.85 8.32 1.23
CA SER A 171 2.98 7.99 0.10
C SER A 171 1.59 8.63 0.26
N TYR A 172 0.49 7.85 0.25
CA TYR A 172 -0.86 8.37 0.58
C TYR A 172 -0.88 9.09 1.94
N GLY A 173 -0.08 8.67 2.91
CA GLY A 173 0.03 9.35 4.20
C GLY A 173 0.45 10.81 4.06
N THR A 174 1.10 11.22 2.96
CA THR A 174 1.41 12.63 2.69
C THR A 174 0.16 13.43 2.32
N GLN A 175 -0.81 12.83 1.62
CA GLN A 175 -2.12 13.45 1.39
C GLN A 175 -2.84 13.68 2.71
N TYR A 176 -2.88 12.66 3.57
CA TYR A 176 -3.46 12.76 4.91
C TYR A 176 -2.80 13.88 5.73
N ALA A 177 -1.47 13.87 5.78
CA ALA A 177 -0.68 14.84 6.56
C ALA A 177 -0.86 16.29 6.05
N GLN A 178 -0.94 16.49 4.73
CA GLN A 178 -1.25 17.80 4.15
C GLN A 178 -2.68 18.25 4.51
N MET A 179 -3.67 17.34 4.48
CA MET A 179 -5.03 17.66 4.88
C MET A 179 -5.15 17.98 6.37
N TYR A 180 -4.43 17.25 7.23
CA TYR A 180 -4.33 17.56 8.66
C TYR A 180 -3.70 18.95 8.87
N ALA A 181 -2.59 19.25 8.18
CA ALA A 181 -1.93 20.55 8.25
C ALA A 181 -2.84 21.71 7.79
N ALA A 182 -3.69 21.48 6.79
CA ALA A 182 -4.64 22.47 6.33
C ALA A 182 -5.78 22.74 7.34
N ALA A 183 -6.23 21.70 8.06
CA ALA A 183 -7.30 21.81 9.05
C ALA A 183 -6.80 22.29 10.44
N HIS A 184 -5.61 21.82 10.85
CA HIS A 184 -5.09 21.94 12.21
C HIS A 184 -3.61 22.39 12.25
N GLN A 185 -3.24 23.38 11.44
CA GLN A 185 -1.84 23.80 11.28
C GLN A 185 -1.17 24.25 12.60
N ASP A 186 -1.92 24.81 13.54
CA ASP A 186 -1.46 25.25 14.84
C ASP A 186 -1.19 24.08 15.83
N ARG A 187 -1.55 22.85 15.46
CA ARG A 187 -1.34 21.61 16.21
C ARG A 187 -0.08 20.84 15.79
N LEU A 188 0.66 21.35 14.81
CA LEU A 188 1.89 20.72 14.34
C LEU A 188 3.13 21.41 14.94
N ALA A 189 4.06 20.59 15.47
CA ALA A 189 5.42 21.00 15.78
C ALA A 189 6.29 20.96 14.51
N GLY A 190 5.99 20.05 13.58
CA GLY A 190 6.60 19.92 12.27
C GLY A 190 5.87 18.92 11.40
N LEU A 191 6.17 18.97 10.10
CA LEU A 191 5.57 18.12 9.08
C LEU A 191 6.67 17.54 8.20
N ILE A 192 6.64 16.22 8.01
CA ILE A 192 7.56 15.49 7.13
C ILE A 192 6.72 14.75 6.09
N LEU A 193 7.02 14.96 4.82
CA LEU A 193 6.31 14.35 3.70
C LEU A 193 7.30 13.53 2.88
N ASP A 194 7.11 12.22 2.86
CA ASP A 194 7.94 11.26 2.17
C ASP A 194 7.16 10.62 1.00
N GLY A 195 7.64 10.82 -0.23
CA GLY A 195 6.88 10.44 -1.44
C GLY A 195 5.62 11.28 -1.61
N THR A 196 5.77 12.61 -1.60
CA THR A 196 4.67 13.59 -1.53
C THR A 196 3.70 13.48 -2.69
N VAL A 197 2.41 13.27 -2.36
CA VAL A 197 1.29 13.40 -3.31
C VAL A 197 1.05 14.88 -3.61
N ASP A 198 1.07 15.24 -4.89
CA ASP A 198 0.70 16.60 -5.33
C ASP A 198 -0.83 16.73 -5.38
N LEU A 199 -1.40 17.42 -4.39
CA LEU A 199 -2.85 17.64 -4.27
C LEU A 199 -3.38 18.69 -5.24
N THR A 200 -2.54 19.32 -6.05
CA THR A 200 -2.95 20.27 -7.10
C THR A 200 -3.31 19.59 -8.42
N LEU A 201 -2.90 18.33 -8.59
CA LEU A 201 -3.18 17.54 -9.78
C LEU A 201 -4.61 16.97 -9.76
N THR A 202 -5.18 16.79 -10.96
CA THR A 202 -6.38 15.96 -11.10
C THR A 202 -6.04 14.49 -10.88
N GLY A 203 -7.04 13.64 -10.57
CA GLY A 203 -6.80 12.21 -10.41
C GLY A 203 -6.16 11.55 -11.64
N LEU A 204 -6.55 11.95 -12.84
CA LEU A 204 -5.98 11.43 -14.09
C LEU A 204 -4.54 11.90 -14.32
N ASP A 205 -4.23 13.17 -14.07
CA ASP A 205 -2.86 13.70 -14.19
C ASP A 205 -1.92 13.03 -13.18
N PHE A 206 -2.42 12.78 -11.96
CA PHE A 206 -1.67 12.05 -10.95
C PHE A 206 -1.36 10.61 -11.39
N LEU A 207 -2.35 9.86 -11.90
CA LEU A 207 -2.17 8.49 -12.37
C LEU A 207 -1.24 8.41 -13.60
N ASP A 208 -1.34 9.34 -14.56
CA ASP A 208 -0.42 9.42 -15.69
C ASP A 208 1.02 9.69 -15.22
N GLY A 209 1.19 10.62 -14.26
CA GLY A 209 2.49 10.90 -13.65
C GLY A 209 3.10 9.68 -12.96
N GLN A 210 2.29 8.93 -12.21
CA GLN A 210 2.73 7.67 -11.58
C GLN A 210 3.12 6.62 -12.63
N ALA A 211 2.29 6.38 -13.63
CA ALA A 211 2.58 5.41 -14.68
C ALA A 211 3.89 5.71 -15.40
N ARG A 212 4.15 6.98 -15.72
CA ARG A 212 5.42 7.42 -16.30
C ARG A 212 6.61 7.18 -15.36
N ALA A 213 6.46 7.47 -14.06
CA ALA A 213 7.52 7.26 -13.07
C ALA A 213 7.85 5.76 -12.92
N PHE A 214 6.84 4.91 -12.82
CA PHE A 214 7.03 3.45 -12.77
C PHE A 214 7.73 2.93 -14.04
N ASN A 215 7.29 3.36 -15.22
CA ASN A 215 7.93 2.97 -16.48
C ASN A 215 9.39 3.44 -16.54
N GLN A 216 9.69 4.65 -16.09
CA GLN A 216 11.07 5.16 -16.04
C GLN A 216 11.94 4.29 -15.12
N VAL A 217 11.50 3.99 -13.90
CA VAL A 217 12.25 3.15 -12.97
C VAL A 217 12.43 1.73 -13.51
N LEU A 218 11.42 1.17 -14.20
CA LEU A 218 11.53 -0.13 -14.85
C LEU A 218 12.62 -0.12 -15.92
N VAL A 219 12.58 0.85 -16.83
CA VAL A 219 13.58 0.98 -17.92
C VAL A 219 14.97 1.20 -17.34
N GLU A 220 15.13 2.05 -16.33
CA GLU A 220 16.41 2.26 -15.64
C GLU A 220 16.91 0.98 -14.97
N THR A 221 16.02 0.21 -14.32
CA THR A 221 16.36 -1.08 -13.68
C THR A 221 16.87 -2.11 -14.70
N LEU A 222 16.16 -2.27 -15.81
CA LEU A 222 16.55 -3.19 -16.89
C LEU A 222 17.83 -2.75 -17.58
N SER A 223 18.00 -1.44 -17.80
CA SER A 223 19.23 -0.88 -18.40
C SER A 223 20.43 -1.01 -17.47
N ALA A 224 20.25 -0.83 -16.17
CA ALA A 224 21.31 -1.04 -15.18
C ALA A 224 21.76 -2.50 -15.12
N CYS A 225 20.83 -3.46 -15.26
CA CYS A 225 21.17 -4.88 -15.37
C CYS A 225 22.07 -5.16 -16.57
N ASN A 226 21.81 -4.54 -17.71
CA ASN A 226 22.66 -4.70 -18.91
C ASN A 226 24.08 -4.15 -18.73
N GLN A 227 24.28 -3.21 -17.80
CA GLN A 227 25.57 -2.60 -17.50
C GLN A 227 26.32 -3.31 -16.37
N ASP A 228 25.64 -4.07 -15.55
CA ASP A 228 26.22 -4.88 -14.48
C ASP A 228 26.58 -6.27 -15.01
N GLU A 229 27.88 -6.63 -14.95
CA GLU A 229 28.40 -7.88 -15.53
C GLU A 229 27.71 -9.13 -14.95
N ALA A 230 27.47 -9.17 -13.65
CA ALA A 230 26.84 -10.31 -12.99
C ALA A 230 25.35 -10.45 -13.33
N CYS A 231 24.64 -9.32 -13.45
CA CYS A 231 23.25 -9.30 -13.87
C CYS A 231 23.11 -9.69 -15.34
N ALA A 232 23.92 -9.13 -16.22
CA ALA A 232 23.92 -9.43 -17.65
C ALA A 232 24.24 -10.92 -17.91
N GLU A 233 25.20 -11.49 -17.20
CA GLU A 233 25.52 -12.93 -17.26
C GLU A 233 24.33 -13.79 -16.77
N THR A 234 23.70 -13.39 -15.68
CA THR A 234 22.52 -14.08 -15.12
C THR A 234 21.35 -14.02 -16.08
N MET A 235 21.11 -12.87 -16.70
CA MET A 235 20.05 -12.66 -17.70
C MET A 235 20.31 -13.44 -18.99
N GLY A 236 21.56 -13.50 -19.43
CA GLY A 236 21.97 -14.19 -20.66
C GLY A 236 21.55 -13.49 -21.95
N ALA A 237 20.91 -12.33 -21.86
CA ALA A 237 20.44 -11.51 -22.98
C ALA A 237 20.27 -10.05 -22.51
N ASP A 238 19.95 -9.14 -23.42
CA ASP A 238 19.56 -7.77 -23.08
C ASP A 238 18.25 -7.77 -22.29
N ALA A 239 18.27 -7.30 -21.03
CA ALA A 239 17.15 -7.37 -20.11
C ALA A 239 15.93 -6.57 -20.60
N LEU A 240 16.16 -5.39 -21.20
CA LEU A 240 15.08 -4.59 -21.76
C LEU A 240 14.43 -5.30 -22.95
N ALA A 241 15.25 -5.86 -23.85
CA ALA A 241 14.73 -6.62 -24.99
C ALA A 241 13.95 -7.88 -24.56
N VAL A 242 14.38 -8.56 -23.49
CA VAL A 242 13.66 -9.71 -22.91
C VAL A 242 12.29 -9.27 -22.40
N TYR A 243 12.25 -8.17 -21.63
CA TYR A 243 10.98 -7.65 -21.12
C TYR A 243 10.03 -7.25 -22.23
N ASP A 244 10.51 -6.47 -23.21
CA ASP A 244 9.71 -5.99 -24.33
C ASP A 244 9.16 -7.14 -25.19
N ALA A 245 10.01 -8.16 -25.43
CA ALA A 245 9.56 -9.35 -26.18
C ALA A 245 8.49 -10.16 -25.44
N LEU A 246 8.63 -10.31 -24.10
CA LEU A 246 7.62 -10.96 -23.28
C LEU A 246 6.32 -10.14 -23.25
N ALA A 247 6.40 -8.84 -23.03
CA ALA A 247 5.28 -7.92 -23.05
C ALA A 247 4.53 -7.95 -24.39
N ALA A 248 5.26 -7.87 -25.51
CA ALA A 248 4.68 -7.95 -26.86
C ALA A 248 3.97 -9.29 -27.11
N ARG A 249 4.51 -10.39 -26.61
CA ARG A 249 3.91 -11.71 -26.73
C ARG A 249 2.62 -11.82 -25.89
N LEU A 250 2.66 -11.33 -24.65
CA LEU A 250 1.51 -11.37 -23.73
C LEU A 250 0.35 -10.48 -24.21
N LYS A 251 0.64 -9.35 -24.85
CA LYS A 251 -0.38 -8.49 -25.50
C LYS A 251 -1.12 -9.19 -26.66
N GLN A 252 -0.54 -10.23 -27.26
CA GLN A 252 -1.20 -11.01 -28.30
C GLN A 252 -2.07 -12.12 -27.73
N THR A 253 -1.56 -12.80 -26.69
CA THR A 253 -2.28 -13.91 -26.04
C THR A 253 -1.65 -14.23 -24.69
N PRO A 254 -2.45 -14.52 -23.67
CA PRO A 254 -1.97 -15.05 -22.38
C PRO A 254 -1.18 -16.36 -22.59
N LEU A 255 -0.19 -16.59 -21.75
CA LEU A 255 0.67 -17.76 -21.80
C LEU A 255 0.31 -18.76 -20.71
N PRO A 256 0.02 -20.03 -21.07
CA PRO A 256 -0.19 -21.06 -20.06
C PRO A 256 1.12 -21.42 -19.36
N PHE A 257 1.07 -21.67 -18.06
CA PHE A 257 2.19 -22.17 -17.28
C PHE A 257 1.70 -23.04 -16.13
N ASP A 258 2.57 -23.93 -15.65
CA ASP A 258 2.30 -24.77 -14.51
C ASP A 258 2.83 -24.13 -13.23
N PHE A 259 1.91 -23.80 -12.31
CA PHE A 259 2.21 -23.19 -11.03
C PHE A 259 2.25 -24.25 -9.93
N PRO A 260 3.39 -24.40 -9.21
CA PRO A 260 3.51 -25.37 -8.11
C PRO A 260 2.58 -25.01 -6.94
N LEU A 261 1.83 -25.97 -6.44
CA LEU A 261 0.94 -25.81 -5.29
C LEU A 261 1.65 -26.19 -3.98
N PRO A 262 1.36 -25.54 -2.84
CA PRO A 262 1.92 -25.90 -1.53
C PRO A 262 1.56 -27.33 -1.09
N SER A 263 0.41 -27.86 -1.56
CA SER A 263 -0.05 -29.23 -1.28
C SER A 263 0.68 -30.31 -2.08
N GLY A 264 1.64 -29.93 -2.93
CA GLY A 264 2.22 -30.79 -3.96
C GLY A 264 1.32 -30.89 -5.20
N GLY A 265 1.92 -31.04 -6.37
CA GLY A 265 1.23 -30.98 -7.65
C GLY A 265 1.35 -29.59 -8.30
N VAL A 266 0.64 -29.42 -9.40
CA VAL A 266 0.66 -28.18 -10.20
C VAL A 266 -0.75 -27.76 -10.57
N ALA A 267 -0.96 -26.45 -10.72
CA ALA A 267 -2.17 -25.88 -11.33
C ALA A 267 -1.77 -25.16 -12.63
N THR A 268 -2.37 -25.52 -13.75
CA THR A 268 -2.18 -24.77 -14.99
C THR A 268 -2.92 -23.45 -14.89
N ARG A 269 -2.20 -22.35 -15.10
CA ARG A 269 -2.69 -20.95 -15.04
C ARG A 269 -2.34 -20.23 -16.33
N GLN A 270 -2.97 -19.08 -16.53
CA GLN A 270 -2.63 -18.14 -17.61
C GLN A 270 -1.85 -16.99 -16.99
N PHE A 271 -0.80 -16.55 -17.68
CA PHE A 271 -0.05 -15.35 -17.35
C PHE A 271 -0.33 -14.29 -18.41
N THR A 272 -0.90 -13.17 -17.99
CA THR A 272 -1.36 -12.09 -18.86
C THR A 272 -0.32 -10.97 -18.95
N PHE A 273 -0.56 -9.98 -19.83
CA PHE A 273 0.23 -8.76 -19.87
C PHE A 273 0.05 -7.95 -18.57
N SER A 274 -1.17 -7.88 -18.06
CA SER A 274 -1.46 -7.21 -16.76
C SER A 274 -0.73 -7.85 -15.61
N ASP A 275 -0.59 -9.19 -15.60
CA ASP A 275 0.21 -9.89 -14.59
C ASP A 275 1.69 -9.48 -14.62
N LEU A 276 2.27 -9.32 -15.82
CA LEU A 276 3.65 -8.87 -15.98
C LEU A 276 3.84 -7.44 -15.45
N GLU A 277 2.94 -6.52 -15.80
CA GLU A 277 2.99 -5.12 -15.36
C GLU A 277 2.83 -5.01 -13.84
N THR A 278 1.89 -5.78 -13.26
CA THR A 278 1.67 -5.81 -11.81
C THR A 278 2.87 -6.40 -11.07
N ALA A 279 3.42 -7.52 -11.56
CA ALA A 279 4.63 -8.10 -10.99
C ALA A 279 5.82 -7.15 -11.06
N ALA A 280 6.01 -6.46 -12.18
CA ALA A 280 7.06 -5.46 -12.32
C ALA A 280 6.83 -4.28 -11.36
N GLY A 281 5.64 -3.65 -11.40
CA GLY A 281 5.30 -2.49 -10.59
C GLY A 281 5.47 -2.72 -9.09
N GLY A 282 5.00 -3.86 -8.57
CA GLY A 282 5.14 -4.23 -7.16
C GLY A 282 6.59 -4.37 -6.69
N TYR A 283 7.51 -4.63 -7.60
CA TYR A 283 8.93 -4.89 -7.27
C TYR A 283 9.90 -3.75 -7.66
N LEU A 284 9.39 -2.54 -7.94
CA LEU A 284 10.26 -1.38 -8.25
C LEU A 284 10.65 -0.55 -7.02
N TYR A 285 10.01 -0.72 -5.88
CA TYR A 285 10.14 0.15 -4.70
C TYR A 285 11.48 0.06 -3.96
N SER A 286 12.19 -1.05 -4.04
CA SER A 286 13.48 -1.21 -3.38
C SER A 286 14.51 -1.91 -4.27
N GLU A 287 15.79 -1.72 -3.95
CA GLU A 287 16.88 -2.39 -4.67
C GLU A 287 16.76 -3.92 -4.58
N THR A 288 16.48 -4.44 -3.39
CA THR A 288 16.28 -5.89 -3.18
C THR A 288 15.11 -6.42 -4.01
N ALA A 289 13.98 -5.72 -4.01
CA ALA A 289 12.82 -6.10 -4.81
C ALA A 289 13.15 -6.11 -6.31
N ARG A 290 13.81 -5.05 -6.81
CA ARG A 290 14.25 -4.99 -8.22
C ARG A 290 15.17 -6.16 -8.59
N MET A 291 16.09 -6.56 -7.70
CA MET A 291 16.94 -7.74 -7.92
C MET A 291 16.13 -9.05 -8.00
N ILE A 292 15.09 -9.20 -7.18
CA ILE A 292 14.19 -10.37 -7.22
C ILE A 292 13.44 -10.40 -8.55
N PHE A 293 12.89 -9.28 -8.99
CA PHE A 293 12.23 -9.15 -10.29
C PHE A 293 13.17 -9.52 -11.46
N LEU A 294 14.40 -8.98 -11.48
CA LEU A 294 15.40 -9.29 -12.51
C LEU A 294 15.75 -10.78 -12.56
N ARG A 295 15.86 -11.46 -11.41
CA ARG A 295 16.08 -12.91 -11.35
C ARG A 295 14.89 -13.70 -11.88
N ALA A 296 13.66 -13.26 -11.59
CA ALA A 296 12.45 -13.87 -12.12
C ALA A 296 12.37 -13.72 -13.65
N LEU A 297 12.72 -12.54 -14.18
CA LEU A 297 12.79 -12.28 -15.61
C LEU A 297 13.91 -13.10 -16.29
N ALA A 298 15.07 -13.24 -15.64
CA ALA A 298 16.16 -14.08 -16.13
C ALA A 298 15.80 -15.57 -16.23
N ALA A 299 14.99 -16.09 -15.30
CA ALA A 299 14.48 -17.45 -15.39
C ALA A 299 13.59 -17.64 -16.63
N TYR A 300 12.76 -16.65 -16.95
CA TYR A 300 12.02 -16.67 -18.20
C TYR A 300 12.93 -16.59 -19.44
N ALA A 301 13.92 -15.69 -19.43
CA ALA A 301 14.84 -15.52 -20.56
C ALA A 301 15.59 -16.81 -20.90
N ARG A 302 16.04 -17.57 -19.91
CA ARG A 302 16.85 -18.78 -20.09
C ARG A 302 16.04 -20.05 -20.34
N ASP A 303 14.94 -20.22 -19.59
CA ASP A 303 14.23 -21.50 -19.51
C ASP A 303 12.77 -21.39 -19.97
N GLY A 304 12.29 -20.19 -20.30
CA GLY A 304 10.89 -19.92 -20.60
C GLY A 304 9.95 -20.04 -19.39
N SER A 305 10.51 -20.09 -18.17
CA SER A 305 9.73 -20.31 -16.94
C SER A 305 9.04 -19.04 -16.47
N LEU A 306 7.71 -19.03 -16.45
CA LEU A 306 6.87 -17.95 -15.89
C LEU A 306 6.61 -18.08 -14.39
N ALA A 307 6.89 -19.25 -13.80
CA ALA A 307 6.57 -19.50 -12.40
C ALA A 307 7.22 -18.53 -11.40
N PRO A 308 8.50 -18.08 -11.57
CA PRO A 308 9.07 -17.05 -10.69
C PRO A 308 8.37 -15.69 -10.80
N LEU A 309 8.01 -15.25 -12.02
CA LEU A 309 7.24 -14.03 -12.23
C LEU A 309 5.85 -14.10 -11.59
N ALA A 310 5.17 -15.24 -11.74
CA ALA A 310 3.88 -15.46 -11.10
C ALA A 310 3.98 -15.50 -9.57
N ARG A 311 5.08 -15.98 -8.99
CA ARG A 311 5.28 -15.97 -7.53
C ARG A 311 5.38 -14.55 -6.99
N ILE A 312 6.20 -13.70 -7.60
CA ILE A 312 6.32 -12.30 -7.17
C ILE A 312 5.01 -11.51 -7.39
N LEU A 313 4.24 -11.85 -8.44
CA LEU A 313 2.89 -11.31 -8.62
C LEU A 313 1.99 -11.65 -7.42
N TYR A 314 1.93 -12.91 -7.03
CA TYR A 314 1.05 -13.34 -5.93
C TYR A 314 1.49 -12.77 -4.58
N ASP A 315 2.80 -12.61 -4.34
CA ASP A 315 3.32 -11.96 -3.13
C ASP A 315 2.91 -10.48 -3.05
N SER A 316 2.69 -9.82 -4.19
CA SER A 316 2.27 -8.42 -4.23
C SER A 316 0.75 -8.21 -4.13
N LEU A 317 -0.04 -9.29 -4.20
CA LEU A 317 -1.51 -9.26 -4.14
C LEU A 317 -2.09 -9.73 -2.78
N VAL A 318 -1.25 -10.10 -1.82
CA VAL A 318 -1.68 -10.67 -0.52
C VAL A 318 -1.48 -9.67 0.62
#